data_46e92bcbdd14d0d2465972d1f080e9eb
#
_entry.id   46e92bcbdd14d0d2465972d1f080e9eb
#
_cell.length_a   1.000
_cell.length_b   1.000
_cell.length_c   1.000
_cell.angle_alpha   90.00
_cell.angle_beta   90.00
_cell.angle_gamma   90.00
#
_symmetry.space_group_name_H-M   'P 1'
#
loop_
_entity.id
_entity.type
_entity.pdbx_description
1 polymer ?
#
loop_
_entity_poly.entity_id
_entity_poly.type
_entity_poly.pdbx_seq_one_letter_code
_entity_poly.pdbx_strand_id
1 'polypeptide(L)'
;MINIILDIYEDESFYSYLSRLFAHSGFVNHTSFTKEIFKRPNEYLDYDFINSLNYQFRRKLEEKFGFERLLYNHTLFKYYVRFLSKEKIESARFKALDNTSGLNKFLPISKERTNQYLMYCPLCVKEDRKKYGEAYFHLSHNIDNVICCYKHNCLLKNTKVLNTKSSEKTLEPLELVVEDLTVEFLPENDINVIVSKYCYDCAFKNLNVNKYESVGEYLSVNLSDNYISFRGEQRNITVIYNDLNNYYKNLINNCLTKSKISCIFRNLHFNPYDIILLAMFEKIKSNNLCNFEGKKRLTTKESDNVIKQMYLSGDSILSISRKFNIHHAIISNIVNGVYDKPTNKKSSYRCKKWDWNKIDDLKCVEFEEIKKTLSKSPKVFLTKKELCLKLNLKDKKLRNLPKLKAMLREWNKESV
;
A
#
# COMPACT_ATOMS: atom_id res chain seq x y z
N MET A 1 -39.74 5.21 0.31
CA MET A 1 -38.83 5.88 1.29
C MET A 1 -38.60 4.94 2.47
N ILE A 2 -37.37 4.73 2.88
CA ILE A 2 -37.03 3.87 4.01
C ILE A 2 -37.46 4.59 5.30
N ASN A 3 -38.43 4.01 6.00
CA ASN A 3 -38.99 4.58 7.25
C ASN A 3 -38.39 3.93 8.51
N ILE A 4 -37.78 2.76 8.37
CA ILE A 4 -37.22 1.99 9.47
C ILE A 4 -35.69 2.10 9.41
N ILE A 5 -35.08 2.45 10.51
CA ILE A 5 -33.61 2.38 10.71
C ILE A 5 -33.36 1.38 11.83
N LEU A 6 -32.89 0.20 11.48
CA LEU A 6 -32.56 -0.86 12.44
C LEU A 6 -31.41 -0.46 13.36
N ASP A 7 -31.24 -1.15 14.47
CA ASP A 7 -30.01 -1.05 15.25
C ASP A 7 -28.88 -1.83 14.58
N ILE A 8 -27.68 -1.30 14.70
CA ILE A 8 -26.47 -1.95 14.19
C ILE A 8 -25.81 -2.73 15.33
N TYR A 9 -25.41 -3.98 15.05
CA TYR A 9 -24.88 -4.88 16.06
C TYR A 9 -23.36 -4.69 16.24
N GLU A 10 -22.83 -5.23 17.32
CA GLU A 10 -21.39 -5.18 17.60
C GLU A 10 -20.61 -6.00 16.55
N ASP A 11 -19.49 -5.45 16.04
CA ASP A 11 -18.69 -6.06 14.96
C ASP A 11 -19.49 -6.34 13.66
N GLU A 12 -20.67 -5.77 13.51
CA GLU A 12 -21.44 -5.91 12.29
C GLU A 12 -20.84 -5.05 11.16
N SER A 13 -20.62 -5.65 9.98
CA SER A 13 -20.20 -4.90 8.81
C SER A 13 -21.33 -4.00 8.27
N PHE A 14 -20.99 -2.85 7.70
CA PHE A 14 -22.01 -1.98 7.12
C PHE A 14 -22.79 -2.65 5.97
N TYR A 15 -22.14 -3.53 5.23
CA TYR A 15 -22.83 -4.38 4.25
C TYR A 15 -23.90 -5.27 4.89
N SER A 16 -23.56 -5.94 6.00
CA SER A 16 -24.50 -6.77 6.75
C SER A 16 -25.70 -5.98 7.23
N TYR A 17 -25.44 -4.80 7.81
CA TYR A 17 -26.49 -3.87 8.22
C TYR A 17 -27.44 -3.52 7.09
N LEU A 18 -26.92 -3.19 5.89
CA LEU A 18 -27.76 -2.90 4.71
C LEU A 18 -28.56 -4.13 4.24
N SER A 19 -27.97 -5.32 4.33
CA SER A 19 -28.63 -6.57 3.94
C SER A 19 -29.79 -6.90 4.89
N ARG A 20 -29.61 -6.73 6.20
CA ARG A 20 -30.68 -6.86 7.19
C ARG A 20 -31.76 -5.79 6.99
N LEU A 21 -31.34 -4.54 6.77
CA LEU A 21 -32.27 -3.45 6.50
C LEU A 21 -33.12 -3.72 5.26
N PHE A 22 -32.54 -4.30 4.21
CA PHE A 22 -33.28 -4.72 3.02
C PHE A 22 -34.31 -5.80 3.39
N ALA A 23 -33.92 -6.85 4.09
CA ALA A 23 -34.81 -7.94 4.50
C ALA A 23 -36.00 -7.46 5.35
N HIS A 24 -35.80 -6.49 6.23
CA HIS A 24 -36.83 -5.94 7.12
C HIS A 24 -37.59 -4.74 6.54
N SER A 25 -37.20 -4.23 5.36
CA SER A 25 -37.76 -2.99 4.82
C SER A 25 -39.09 -3.14 4.06
N GLY A 26 -39.49 -4.39 3.73
CA GLY A 26 -40.64 -4.66 2.91
C GLY A 26 -40.49 -4.37 1.40
N PHE A 27 -39.31 -4.01 0.95
CA PHE A 27 -39.04 -3.88 -0.49
C PHE A 27 -39.02 -5.25 -1.15
N VAL A 28 -39.74 -5.36 -2.28
CA VAL A 28 -39.88 -6.62 -3.02
C VAL A 28 -38.57 -6.98 -3.78
N ASN A 29 -37.85 -5.97 -4.25
CA ASN A 29 -36.62 -6.20 -5.02
C ASN A 29 -35.48 -5.28 -4.62
N HIS A 30 -34.29 -5.80 -4.81
CA HIS A 30 -33.04 -5.15 -4.50
C HIS A 30 -32.86 -3.79 -5.19
N THR A 31 -33.25 -3.68 -6.46
CA THR A 31 -33.08 -2.46 -7.25
C THR A 31 -33.89 -1.29 -6.70
N SER A 32 -35.12 -1.54 -6.25
CA SER A 32 -35.97 -0.50 -5.65
C SER A 32 -35.40 -0.03 -4.32
N PHE A 33 -34.86 -0.94 -3.51
CA PHE A 33 -34.22 -0.61 -2.25
C PHE A 33 -32.92 0.20 -2.47
N THR A 34 -32.04 -0.24 -3.38
CA THR A 34 -30.78 0.45 -3.65
C THR A 34 -30.95 1.86 -4.21
N LYS A 35 -32.01 2.11 -4.99
CA LYS A 35 -32.41 3.46 -5.43
C LYS A 35 -32.73 4.40 -4.27
N GLU A 36 -33.26 3.88 -3.18
CA GLU A 36 -33.62 4.67 -1.98
C GLU A 36 -32.40 4.99 -1.09
N ILE A 37 -31.35 4.17 -1.12
CA ILE A 37 -30.22 4.33 -0.21
C ILE A 37 -28.98 4.92 -0.87
N PHE A 38 -28.72 4.61 -2.16
CA PHE A 38 -27.51 5.06 -2.83
C PHE A 38 -27.72 6.34 -3.65
N LYS A 39 -26.67 7.08 -3.82
CA LYS A 39 -26.62 8.25 -4.69
C LYS A 39 -26.81 7.89 -6.17
N ARG A 40 -26.38 6.69 -6.55
CA ARG A 40 -26.49 6.12 -7.90
C ARG A 40 -27.18 4.77 -7.81
N PRO A 41 -28.23 4.50 -8.63
CA PRO A 41 -28.99 3.25 -8.56
C PRO A 41 -28.18 1.98 -8.80
N ASN A 42 -27.13 2.07 -9.62
CA ASN A 42 -26.28 0.94 -10.01
C ASN A 42 -24.90 0.99 -9.33
N GLU A 43 -24.82 1.52 -8.12
CA GLU A 43 -23.58 1.54 -7.39
C GLU A 43 -23.19 0.12 -6.97
N TYR A 44 -21.92 -0.24 -7.20
CA TYR A 44 -21.39 -1.52 -6.74
C TYR A 44 -21.28 -1.52 -5.23
N LEU A 45 -21.82 -2.57 -4.59
CA LEU A 45 -21.71 -2.75 -3.15
C LEU A 45 -20.25 -2.90 -2.75
N ASP A 46 -19.87 -2.18 -1.71
CA ASP A 46 -18.55 -2.28 -1.09
C ASP A 46 -18.70 -2.96 0.27
N TYR A 47 -17.90 -4.00 0.55
CA TYR A 47 -17.97 -4.73 1.82
C TYR A 47 -17.06 -4.13 2.89
N ASP A 48 -16.02 -3.43 2.46
CA ASP A 48 -15.01 -2.87 3.35
C ASP A 48 -15.37 -1.47 3.83
N PHE A 49 -16.20 -0.75 3.05
CA PHE A 49 -16.50 0.66 3.28
C PHE A 49 -17.97 0.99 3.09
N ILE A 50 -18.32 2.24 3.39
CA ILE A 50 -19.64 2.78 3.14
C ILE A 50 -19.71 3.26 1.69
N ASN A 51 -20.68 2.78 0.94
CA ASN A 51 -20.99 3.27 -0.41
C ASN A 51 -21.45 4.73 -0.40
N SER A 52 -21.48 5.37 -1.57
CA SER A 52 -22.01 6.72 -1.74
C SER A 52 -23.52 6.74 -1.50
N LEU A 53 -23.92 7.10 -0.30
CA LEU A 53 -25.31 7.15 0.11
C LEU A 53 -26.01 8.42 -0.40
N ASN A 54 -27.33 8.34 -0.64
CA ASN A 54 -28.11 9.55 -0.88
C ASN A 54 -28.17 10.43 0.39
N TYR A 55 -28.49 11.68 0.20
CA TYR A 55 -28.47 12.66 1.29
C TYR A 55 -29.45 12.32 2.43
N GLN A 56 -30.67 11.89 2.09
CA GLN A 56 -31.72 11.64 3.08
C GLN A 56 -31.40 10.43 3.95
N PHE A 57 -30.95 9.34 3.33
CA PHE A 57 -30.56 8.13 4.07
C PHE A 57 -29.31 8.37 4.93
N ARG A 58 -28.32 9.06 4.37
CA ARG A 58 -27.13 9.45 5.12
C ARG A 58 -27.45 10.30 6.35
N ARG A 59 -28.35 11.28 6.21
CA ARG A 59 -28.80 12.11 7.32
C ARG A 59 -29.44 11.28 8.43
N LYS A 60 -30.30 10.31 8.09
CA LYS A 60 -30.88 9.40 9.08
C LYS A 60 -29.84 8.57 9.83
N LEU A 61 -28.81 8.09 9.13
CA LEU A 61 -27.71 7.37 9.75
C LEU A 61 -26.86 8.27 10.66
N GLU A 62 -26.61 9.51 10.24
CA GLU A 62 -25.90 10.50 11.05
C GLU A 62 -26.66 10.79 12.35
N GLU A 63 -27.97 11.02 12.27
CA GLU A 63 -28.83 11.32 13.43
C GLU A 63 -28.89 10.13 14.41
N LYS A 64 -28.90 8.87 13.91
CA LYS A 64 -29.03 7.70 14.77
C LYS A 64 -27.69 7.21 15.34
N PHE A 65 -26.64 7.18 14.53
CA PHE A 65 -25.38 6.48 14.87
C PHE A 65 -24.17 7.41 14.92
N GLY A 66 -24.20 8.54 14.20
CA GLY A 66 -22.98 9.29 13.85
C GLY A 66 -22.19 8.62 12.73
N PHE A 67 -22.05 9.29 11.58
CA PHE A 67 -21.45 8.68 10.38
C PHE A 67 -19.96 8.32 10.56
N GLU A 68 -19.24 9.09 11.37
CA GLU A 68 -17.85 8.80 11.71
C GLU A 68 -17.73 7.51 12.54
N ARG A 69 -18.66 7.30 13.48
CA ARG A 69 -18.71 6.06 14.26
C ARG A 69 -18.97 4.85 13.36
N LEU A 70 -19.89 4.97 12.39
CA LEU A 70 -20.12 3.91 11.41
C LEU A 70 -18.86 3.63 10.59
N LEU A 71 -18.15 4.66 10.12
CA LEU A 71 -16.93 4.52 9.35
C LEU A 71 -15.84 3.75 10.12
N TYR A 72 -15.63 4.10 11.40
CA TYR A 72 -14.55 3.50 12.19
C TYR A 72 -14.88 2.14 12.80
N ASN A 73 -16.15 1.85 13.11
CA ASN A 73 -16.53 0.65 13.84
C ASN A 73 -17.20 -0.43 12.97
N HIS A 74 -17.77 -0.03 11.83
CA HIS A 74 -18.56 -0.93 10.98
C HIS A 74 -18.01 -1.05 9.54
N THR A 75 -16.76 -0.58 9.34
CA THR A 75 -16.00 -0.75 8.09
C THR A 75 -14.54 -1.09 8.41
N LEU A 76 -13.80 -1.57 7.41
CA LEU A 76 -12.37 -1.83 7.53
C LEU A 76 -11.49 -0.56 7.44
N PHE A 77 -12.11 0.64 7.51
CA PHE A 77 -11.37 1.91 7.43
C PHE A 77 -10.25 1.98 8.45
N LYS A 78 -10.54 1.69 9.73
CA LYS A 78 -9.57 1.72 10.84
C LYS A 78 -8.39 0.75 10.60
N TYR A 79 -8.67 -0.43 10.06
CA TYR A 79 -7.64 -1.42 9.71
C TYR A 79 -6.70 -0.91 8.62
N TYR A 80 -7.24 -0.33 7.57
CA TYR A 80 -6.44 0.16 6.44
C TYR A 80 -5.64 1.43 6.76
N VAL A 81 -6.17 2.33 7.60
CA VAL A 81 -5.45 3.56 7.96
C VAL A 81 -4.41 3.36 9.05
N ARG A 82 -4.44 2.24 9.77
CA ARG A 82 -3.59 2.00 10.95
C ARG A 82 -2.10 2.23 10.70
N PHE A 83 -1.62 1.88 9.53
CA PHE A 83 -0.19 1.97 9.17
C PHE A 83 0.17 3.21 8.36
N LEU A 84 -0.76 4.15 8.26
CA LEU A 84 -0.55 5.40 7.53
C LEU A 84 -0.08 6.52 8.46
N SER A 85 0.54 7.54 7.87
CA SER A 85 0.85 8.79 8.60
C SER A 85 -0.42 9.60 8.87
N LYS A 86 -0.40 10.42 9.92
CA LYS A 86 -1.51 11.30 10.30
C LYS A 86 -2.08 12.10 9.12
N GLU A 87 -1.23 12.70 8.28
CA GLU A 87 -1.65 13.46 7.09
C GLU A 87 -2.45 12.60 6.10
N LYS A 88 -2.01 11.37 5.87
CA LYS A 88 -2.72 10.43 4.97
C LYS A 88 -4.03 9.95 5.55
N ILE A 89 -4.08 9.74 6.88
CA ILE A 89 -5.30 9.35 7.59
C ILE A 89 -6.34 10.46 7.48
N GLU A 90 -5.99 11.71 7.76
CA GLU A 90 -6.92 12.84 7.64
C GLU A 90 -7.41 13.01 6.20
N SER A 91 -6.54 12.84 5.22
CA SER A 91 -6.92 12.88 3.80
C SER A 91 -7.91 11.76 3.44
N ALA A 92 -7.68 10.55 3.92
CA ALA A 92 -8.57 9.41 3.70
C ALA A 92 -9.90 9.59 4.45
N ARG A 93 -9.84 10.06 5.71
CA ARG A 93 -11.03 10.37 6.53
C ARG A 93 -11.92 11.41 5.86
N PHE A 94 -11.34 12.53 5.42
CA PHE A 94 -12.06 13.56 4.71
C PHE A 94 -12.78 13.00 3.47
N LYS A 95 -12.08 12.19 2.66
CA LYS A 95 -12.66 11.54 1.49
C LYS A 95 -13.80 10.57 1.83
N ALA A 96 -13.65 9.80 2.90
CA ALA A 96 -14.69 8.87 3.35
C ALA A 96 -15.93 9.62 3.84
N LEU A 97 -15.74 10.70 4.59
CA LEU A 97 -16.82 11.53 5.13
C LEU A 97 -17.49 12.41 4.06
N ASP A 98 -16.77 12.83 3.02
CA ASP A 98 -17.32 13.63 1.92
C ASP A 98 -18.24 12.82 0.97
N ASN A 99 -18.37 11.50 1.21
CA ASN A 99 -19.20 10.62 0.40
C ASN A 99 -18.82 10.63 -1.10
N THR A 100 -17.53 10.81 -1.37
CA THR A 100 -16.99 10.84 -2.73
C THR A 100 -16.36 9.51 -3.12
N SER A 101 -16.44 9.16 -4.39
CA SER A 101 -15.78 7.97 -4.94
C SER A 101 -14.25 8.10 -4.89
N GLY A 102 -13.55 6.97 -4.83
CA GLY A 102 -12.10 6.92 -4.96
C GLY A 102 -11.31 6.81 -3.65
N LEU A 103 -11.95 6.47 -2.54
CA LEU A 103 -11.30 6.19 -1.26
C LEU A 103 -10.17 5.16 -1.40
N ASN A 104 -10.36 4.14 -2.24
CA ASN A 104 -9.36 3.09 -2.51
C ASN A 104 -8.03 3.60 -3.05
N LYS A 105 -7.97 4.85 -3.57
CA LYS A 105 -6.71 5.47 -4.01
C LYS A 105 -5.85 5.99 -2.84
N PHE A 106 -6.47 6.19 -1.69
CA PHE A 106 -5.82 6.72 -0.50
C PHE A 106 -5.45 5.62 0.51
N LEU A 107 -6.02 4.43 0.35
CA LEU A 107 -5.85 3.32 1.27
C LEU A 107 -5.01 2.20 0.64
N PRO A 108 -4.23 1.47 1.45
CA PRO A 108 -3.39 0.37 1.00
C PRO A 108 -4.20 -0.93 0.81
N ILE A 109 -5.19 -0.90 -0.09
CA ILE A 109 -6.08 -2.01 -0.38
C ILE A 109 -5.48 -2.88 -1.48
N SER A 110 -5.48 -4.19 -1.30
CA SER A 110 -5.12 -5.13 -2.36
C SER A 110 -6.11 -5.04 -3.52
N LYS A 111 -5.62 -5.16 -4.74
CA LYS A 111 -6.48 -5.21 -5.93
C LYS A 111 -7.25 -6.53 -6.03
N GLU A 112 -6.66 -7.60 -5.55
CA GLU A 112 -7.21 -8.94 -5.56
C GLU A 112 -7.39 -9.39 -4.11
N ARG A 113 -8.57 -9.85 -3.78
CA ARG A 113 -8.88 -10.45 -2.48
C ARG A 113 -8.62 -11.93 -2.53
N THR A 114 -8.04 -12.47 -1.47
CA THR A 114 -7.87 -13.91 -1.30
C THR A 114 -9.20 -14.58 -1.01
N ASN A 115 -10.03 -13.94 -0.18
CA ASN A 115 -11.35 -14.44 0.18
C ASN A 115 -12.39 -13.98 -0.86
N GLN A 116 -12.77 -14.87 -1.76
CA GLN A 116 -13.73 -14.56 -2.84
C GLN A 116 -15.17 -14.45 -2.34
N TYR A 117 -15.49 -15.08 -1.22
CA TYR A 117 -16.82 -15.10 -0.63
C TYR A 117 -16.79 -14.49 0.77
N LEU A 118 -17.94 -13.97 1.23
CA LEU A 118 -18.11 -13.58 2.61
C LEU A 118 -18.11 -14.81 3.52
N MET A 119 -17.49 -14.67 4.69
CA MET A 119 -17.27 -15.75 5.62
C MET A 119 -17.99 -15.50 6.95
N TYR A 120 -18.29 -16.58 7.65
CA TYR A 120 -18.90 -16.57 8.98
C TYR A 120 -18.30 -17.64 9.87
N CYS A 121 -18.45 -17.45 11.19
CA CYS A 121 -18.13 -18.45 12.20
C CYS A 121 -19.40 -19.17 12.62
N PRO A 122 -19.46 -20.52 12.56
CA PRO A 122 -20.65 -21.27 12.98
C PRO A 122 -21.06 -21.04 14.43
N LEU A 123 -20.10 -20.77 15.32
CA LEU A 123 -20.37 -20.50 16.75
C LEU A 123 -20.89 -19.07 16.96
N CYS A 124 -20.34 -18.07 16.24
CA CYS A 124 -20.88 -16.71 16.24
C CYS A 124 -22.34 -16.71 15.78
N VAL A 125 -22.67 -17.42 14.69
CA VAL A 125 -24.07 -17.56 14.22
C VAL A 125 -24.99 -18.06 15.31
N LYS A 126 -24.58 -19.07 16.11
CA LYS A 126 -25.39 -19.59 17.24
C LYS A 126 -25.55 -18.55 18.36
N GLU A 127 -24.48 -17.80 18.65
CA GLU A 127 -24.51 -16.73 19.66
C GLU A 127 -25.40 -15.57 19.23
N ASP A 128 -25.26 -15.14 17.97
CA ASP A 128 -26.02 -14.04 17.39
C ASP A 128 -27.52 -14.34 17.39
N ARG A 129 -27.91 -15.54 16.92
CA ARG A 129 -29.29 -16.00 16.98
C ARG A 129 -29.88 -16.03 18.40
N LYS A 130 -29.05 -16.43 19.39
CA LYS A 130 -29.45 -16.41 20.78
C LYS A 130 -29.63 -14.99 21.34
N LYS A 131 -28.75 -14.06 20.91
CA LYS A 131 -28.72 -12.69 21.47
C LYS A 131 -29.65 -11.73 20.72
N TYR A 132 -29.75 -11.85 19.41
CA TYR A 132 -30.41 -10.89 18.55
C TYR A 132 -31.58 -11.48 17.73
N GLY A 133 -31.75 -12.81 17.73
CA GLY A 133 -32.76 -13.50 16.94
C GLY A 133 -32.35 -13.78 15.49
N GLU A 134 -31.25 -13.26 15.03
CA GLU A 134 -30.74 -13.43 13.65
C GLU A 134 -29.23 -13.36 13.61
N ALA A 135 -28.60 -14.04 12.65
CA ALA A 135 -27.16 -13.99 12.40
C ALA A 135 -26.82 -12.83 11.42
N TYR A 136 -25.61 -12.31 11.55
CA TYR A 136 -25.13 -11.22 10.74
C TYR A 136 -23.66 -11.40 10.35
N PHE A 137 -23.19 -10.69 9.30
CA PHE A 137 -21.79 -10.74 8.89
C PHE A 137 -20.93 -9.86 9.81
N HIS A 138 -20.05 -10.53 10.55
CA HIS A 138 -19.03 -9.87 11.37
C HIS A 138 -17.95 -9.26 10.47
N LEU A 139 -17.57 -8.04 10.77
CA LEU A 139 -16.50 -7.34 10.05
C LEU A 139 -15.15 -8.05 10.22
N SER A 140 -14.89 -8.57 11.44
CA SER A 140 -13.66 -9.29 11.78
C SER A 140 -13.46 -10.59 10.98
N HIS A 141 -14.53 -11.27 10.60
CA HIS A 141 -14.45 -12.49 9.79
C HIS A 141 -14.09 -12.23 8.33
N ASN A 142 -14.25 -10.99 7.86
CA ASN A 142 -14.10 -10.61 6.47
C ASN A 142 -12.88 -9.72 6.21
N ILE A 143 -11.93 -9.66 7.16
CA ILE A 143 -10.59 -9.13 6.93
C ILE A 143 -9.89 -10.08 5.96
N ASP A 144 -9.32 -9.51 4.88
CA ASP A 144 -8.66 -10.31 3.85
C ASP A 144 -7.52 -11.18 4.42
N ASN A 145 -7.39 -12.42 3.95
CA ASN A 145 -6.48 -13.47 4.42
C ASN A 145 -6.77 -14.05 5.82
N VAL A 146 -7.73 -13.56 6.58
CA VAL A 146 -8.17 -14.19 7.83
C VAL A 146 -9.06 -15.39 7.51
N ILE A 147 -8.77 -16.56 8.12
CA ILE A 147 -9.46 -17.83 7.85
C ILE A 147 -10.08 -18.47 9.09
N CYS A 148 -9.83 -17.94 10.28
CA CYS A 148 -10.41 -18.44 11.49
C CYS A 148 -10.95 -17.33 12.39
N CYS A 149 -11.93 -17.70 13.22
CA CYS A 149 -12.55 -16.79 14.17
C CYS A 149 -11.59 -16.49 15.32
N TYR A 150 -11.31 -15.22 15.57
CA TYR A 150 -10.44 -14.79 16.67
C TYR A 150 -10.98 -15.14 18.06
N LYS A 151 -12.32 -15.25 18.17
CA LYS A 151 -13.03 -15.53 19.43
C LYS A 151 -13.12 -17.01 19.72
N HIS A 152 -13.45 -17.83 18.72
CA HIS A 152 -13.77 -19.23 18.89
C HIS A 152 -12.67 -20.19 18.45
N ASN A 153 -11.57 -19.71 17.88
CA ASN A 153 -10.46 -20.52 17.37
C ASN A 153 -10.90 -21.63 16.40
N CYS A 154 -11.92 -21.37 15.59
CA CYS A 154 -12.41 -22.32 14.60
C CYS A 154 -12.32 -21.74 13.19
N LEU A 155 -12.24 -22.61 12.19
CA LEU A 155 -12.25 -22.21 10.79
C LEU A 155 -13.55 -21.49 10.44
N LEU A 156 -13.42 -20.42 9.64
CA LEU A 156 -14.56 -19.72 9.07
C LEU A 156 -15.11 -20.53 7.89
N LYS A 157 -16.41 -20.46 7.71
CA LYS A 157 -17.13 -21.09 6.60
C LYS A 157 -17.45 -20.04 5.54
N ASN A 158 -17.32 -20.41 4.27
CA ASN A 158 -17.71 -19.57 3.14
C ASN A 158 -19.23 -19.58 2.95
N THR A 159 -19.78 -18.44 2.60
CA THR A 159 -21.12 -18.36 2.01
C THR A 159 -21.00 -18.42 0.47
N LYS A 160 -22.14 -18.32 -0.22
CA LYS A 160 -22.20 -18.08 -1.68
C LYS A 160 -22.16 -16.60 -2.07
N VAL A 161 -22.15 -15.70 -1.08
CA VAL A 161 -22.15 -14.25 -1.29
C VAL A 161 -20.75 -13.79 -1.69
N LEU A 162 -20.63 -13.27 -2.91
CA LEU A 162 -19.35 -12.81 -3.46
C LEU A 162 -18.79 -11.60 -2.69
N ASN A 163 -17.54 -11.68 -2.29
CA ASN A 163 -16.78 -10.59 -1.64
C ASN A 163 -15.95 -9.76 -2.65
N THR A 164 -16.20 -9.88 -3.92
CA THR A 164 -15.49 -9.15 -4.99
C THR A 164 -16.39 -8.07 -5.60
N LYS A 165 -15.81 -7.07 -6.22
CA LYS A 165 -16.58 -6.06 -6.97
C LYS A 165 -17.20 -6.71 -8.22
N SER A 166 -18.49 -7.04 -8.17
CA SER A 166 -19.24 -7.64 -9.27
C SER A 166 -20.57 -6.89 -9.46
N SER A 167 -21.07 -6.85 -10.67
CA SER A 167 -22.41 -6.34 -10.98
C SER A 167 -23.55 -7.26 -10.49
N GLU A 168 -23.21 -8.50 -10.13
CA GLU A 168 -24.16 -9.53 -9.67
C GLU A 168 -24.42 -9.49 -8.16
N LYS A 169 -23.86 -8.50 -7.46
CA LYS A 169 -23.99 -8.39 -6.01
C LYS A 169 -25.38 -8.01 -5.58
N THR A 170 -25.94 -8.82 -4.69
CA THR A 170 -27.20 -8.61 -4.00
C THR A 170 -26.94 -8.35 -2.51
N LEU A 171 -27.92 -7.75 -1.84
CA LEU A 171 -27.92 -7.60 -0.39
C LEU A 171 -28.55 -8.87 0.20
N GLU A 172 -27.70 -9.77 0.68
CA GLU A 172 -28.13 -11.05 1.25
C GLU A 172 -27.77 -11.10 2.74
N PRO A 173 -28.76 -11.12 3.65
CA PRO A 173 -28.50 -11.28 5.07
C PRO A 173 -27.87 -12.64 5.35
N LEU A 174 -26.93 -12.68 6.30
CA LEU A 174 -26.28 -13.94 6.70
C LEU A 174 -27.29 -15.01 7.10
N GLU A 175 -28.36 -14.62 7.82
CA GLU A 175 -29.38 -15.53 8.28
C GLU A 175 -30.01 -16.38 7.15
N LEU A 176 -30.09 -15.84 5.93
CA LEU A 176 -30.68 -16.53 4.78
C LEU A 176 -29.67 -17.38 3.99
N VAL A 177 -28.37 -17.22 4.22
CA VAL A 177 -27.31 -17.87 3.42
C VAL A 177 -26.40 -18.79 4.24
N VAL A 178 -26.69 -18.98 5.52
CA VAL A 178 -26.00 -19.95 6.36
C VAL A 178 -26.40 -21.37 5.95
N GLU A 179 -25.45 -22.15 5.46
CA GLU A 179 -25.68 -23.53 5.03
C GLU A 179 -25.04 -24.56 5.97
N ASP A 180 -23.86 -24.26 6.53
CA ASP A 180 -23.07 -25.22 7.30
C ASP A 180 -22.73 -24.68 8.70
N LEU A 181 -23.17 -25.39 9.74
CA LEU A 181 -22.87 -25.08 11.13
C LEU A 181 -21.88 -26.07 11.78
N THR A 182 -21.18 -26.87 10.95
CA THR A 182 -20.11 -27.74 11.45
C THR A 182 -18.92 -26.90 11.92
N VAL A 183 -18.32 -27.30 13.03
CA VAL A 183 -17.23 -26.55 13.66
C VAL A 183 -15.93 -27.33 13.53
N GLU A 184 -14.93 -26.69 12.99
CA GLU A 184 -13.55 -27.22 12.91
C GLU A 184 -12.65 -26.35 13.79
N PHE A 185 -12.31 -26.86 14.98
CA PHE A 185 -11.44 -26.15 15.90
C PHE A 185 -9.98 -26.24 15.51
N LEU A 186 -9.25 -25.15 15.72
CA LEU A 186 -7.81 -25.11 15.66
C LEU A 186 -7.23 -24.97 17.07
N PRO A 187 -6.04 -25.53 17.34
CA PRO A 187 -5.34 -25.33 18.61
C PRO A 187 -5.10 -23.83 18.86
N GLU A 188 -5.12 -23.42 20.12
CA GLU A 188 -4.92 -22.00 20.46
C GLU A 188 -3.56 -21.44 20.00
N ASN A 189 -2.55 -22.32 19.96
CA ASN A 189 -1.19 -22.01 19.49
C ASN A 189 -1.01 -22.17 17.97
N ASP A 190 -2.08 -22.47 17.23
CA ASP A 190 -2.01 -22.52 15.76
C ASP A 190 -1.71 -21.13 15.18
N ILE A 191 -0.82 -21.09 14.20
CA ILE A 191 -0.38 -19.82 13.61
C ILE A 191 -1.53 -19.04 12.95
N ASN A 192 -2.50 -19.73 12.37
CA ASN A 192 -3.68 -19.09 11.77
C ASN A 192 -4.55 -18.41 12.82
N VAL A 193 -4.70 -19.02 14.02
CA VAL A 193 -5.41 -18.45 15.16
C VAL A 193 -4.69 -17.20 15.69
N ILE A 194 -3.37 -17.30 15.86
CA ILE A 194 -2.55 -16.19 16.36
C ILE A 194 -2.61 -15.00 15.38
N VAL A 195 -2.48 -15.25 14.08
CA VAL A 195 -2.60 -14.21 13.04
C VAL A 195 -3.98 -13.59 13.04
N SER A 196 -5.05 -14.37 13.15
CA SER A 196 -6.43 -13.85 13.18
C SER A 196 -6.69 -12.96 14.40
N LYS A 197 -6.23 -13.37 15.60
CA LYS A 197 -6.28 -12.55 16.82
C LYS A 197 -5.51 -11.24 16.65
N TYR A 198 -4.33 -11.29 16.04
CA TYR A 198 -3.52 -10.10 15.79
C TYR A 198 -4.17 -9.15 14.76
N CYS A 199 -4.75 -9.70 13.70
CA CYS A 199 -5.51 -8.92 12.71
C CYS A 199 -6.73 -8.23 13.36
N TYR A 200 -7.48 -8.96 14.21
CA TYR A 200 -8.57 -8.40 14.98
C TYR A 200 -8.10 -7.24 15.87
N ASP A 201 -7.05 -7.44 16.63
CA ASP A 201 -6.46 -6.40 17.46
C ASP A 201 -6.09 -5.15 16.65
N CYS A 202 -5.49 -5.34 15.48
CA CYS A 202 -5.15 -4.24 14.60
C CYS A 202 -6.38 -3.53 14.02
N ALA A 203 -7.49 -4.23 13.78
CA ALA A 203 -8.70 -3.63 13.23
C ALA A 203 -9.54 -2.88 14.28
N PHE A 204 -9.60 -3.39 15.52
CA PHE A 204 -10.61 -2.93 16.48
C PHE A 204 -10.03 -2.21 17.71
N LYS A 205 -8.82 -2.56 18.17
CA LYS A 205 -8.24 -1.89 19.34
C LYS A 205 -7.83 -0.45 19.05
N ASN A 206 -7.85 0.37 20.07
CA ASN A 206 -7.47 1.78 19.97
C ASN A 206 -6.02 1.95 19.53
N LEU A 207 -5.77 3.05 18.85
CA LEU A 207 -4.50 3.42 18.26
C LEU A 207 -3.74 4.36 19.21
N ASN A 208 -2.52 3.98 19.56
CA ASN A 208 -1.56 4.92 20.14
C ASN A 208 -0.80 5.59 18.99
N VAL A 209 -0.33 6.83 19.20
CA VAL A 209 0.48 7.53 18.21
C VAL A 209 1.94 7.13 18.40
N ASN A 210 2.60 6.70 17.32
CA ASN A 210 3.99 6.33 17.32
C ASN A 210 4.87 7.52 16.90
N LYS A 211 6.01 7.70 17.56
CA LYS A 211 6.98 8.76 17.28
C LYS A 211 7.72 8.61 15.94
N TYR A 212 7.66 7.45 15.33
CA TYR A 212 8.34 7.17 14.06
C TYR A 212 7.61 7.82 12.87
N GLU A 213 8.36 8.17 11.83
CA GLU A 213 7.79 8.80 10.64
C GLU A 213 6.94 7.84 9.81
N SER A 214 7.25 6.55 9.85
CA SER A 214 6.58 5.53 9.04
C SER A 214 6.69 4.13 9.62
N VAL A 215 5.82 3.24 9.17
CA VAL A 215 5.87 1.82 9.55
C VAL A 215 7.16 1.16 9.08
N GLY A 216 7.67 1.51 7.90
CA GLY A 216 8.93 0.96 7.39
C GLY A 216 10.14 1.36 8.24
N GLU A 217 10.17 2.58 8.76
CA GLU A 217 11.17 3.03 9.72
C GLU A 217 11.05 2.27 11.04
N TYR A 218 9.84 2.19 11.58
CA TYR A 218 9.57 1.48 12.84
C TYR A 218 10.02 0.02 12.78
N LEU A 219 9.60 -0.71 11.74
CA LEU A 219 10.02 -2.09 11.54
C LEU A 219 11.54 -2.20 11.33
N SER A 220 12.15 -1.20 10.70
CA SER A 220 13.59 -1.16 10.47
C SER A 220 14.41 -1.07 11.73
N VAL A 221 13.95 -0.29 12.70
CA VAL A 221 14.62 -0.11 14.00
C VAL A 221 14.45 -1.34 14.89
N ASN A 222 13.34 -2.05 14.75
CA ASN A 222 13.06 -3.25 15.55
C ASN A 222 13.57 -4.55 14.92
N LEU A 223 14.03 -4.51 13.66
CA LEU A 223 14.56 -5.67 12.97
C LEU A 223 15.90 -6.10 13.59
N SER A 224 16.08 -7.40 13.81
CA SER A 224 17.33 -7.97 14.32
C SER A 224 18.52 -7.62 13.43
N ASP A 225 19.67 -7.34 14.05
CA ASP A 225 20.95 -7.02 13.37
C ASP A 225 21.40 -8.13 12.41
N ASN A 226 20.99 -9.37 12.64
CA ASN A 226 21.26 -10.52 11.74
C ASN A 226 20.75 -10.31 10.30
N TYR A 227 19.78 -9.42 10.12
CA TYR A 227 19.21 -9.10 8.82
C TYR A 227 19.84 -7.88 8.15
N ILE A 228 20.83 -7.28 8.79
CA ILE A 228 21.58 -6.17 8.22
C ILE A 228 22.80 -6.74 7.49
N SER A 229 23.11 -6.23 6.30
CA SER A 229 24.29 -6.67 5.55
C SER A 229 25.58 -6.28 6.29
N PHE A 230 26.65 -7.04 6.06
CA PHE A 230 27.98 -6.82 6.69
C PHE A 230 28.50 -5.37 6.52
N ARG A 231 28.04 -4.64 5.50
CA ARG A 231 28.38 -3.22 5.29
C ARG A 231 27.51 -2.24 6.07
N GLY A 232 26.59 -2.73 6.92
CA GLY A 232 25.75 -1.92 7.80
C GLY A 232 24.64 -1.12 7.12
N GLU A 233 24.54 -1.16 5.78
CA GLU A 233 23.72 -0.22 5.03
C GLU A 233 22.45 -0.81 4.39
N GLN A 234 22.42 -2.12 4.16
CA GLN A 234 21.31 -2.76 3.44
C GLN A 234 20.78 -3.97 4.20
N ARG A 235 19.46 -4.13 4.17
CA ARG A 235 18.80 -5.32 4.70
C ARG A 235 18.92 -6.48 3.73
N ASN A 236 19.23 -7.66 4.26
CA ASN A 236 19.26 -8.88 3.47
C ASN A 236 17.84 -9.43 3.29
N ILE A 237 17.10 -8.85 2.34
CA ILE A 237 15.70 -9.22 2.06
C ILE A 237 15.54 -10.72 1.78
N THR A 238 16.55 -11.36 1.20
CA THR A 238 16.50 -12.80 0.89
C THR A 238 16.53 -13.64 2.17
N VAL A 239 17.39 -13.30 3.15
CA VAL A 239 17.43 -14.01 4.43
C VAL A 239 16.13 -13.78 5.19
N ILE A 240 15.68 -12.52 5.31
CA ILE A 240 14.38 -12.19 5.95
C ILE A 240 13.24 -13.01 5.34
N TYR A 241 13.17 -13.09 4.01
CA TYR A 241 12.13 -13.83 3.31
C TYR A 241 12.18 -15.33 3.60
N ASN A 242 13.37 -15.94 3.60
CA ASN A 242 13.52 -17.36 3.88
C ASN A 242 13.11 -17.71 5.33
N ASP A 243 13.52 -16.89 6.30
CA ASP A 243 13.18 -17.09 7.70
C ASP A 243 11.68 -16.86 7.95
N LEU A 244 11.09 -15.85 7.31
CA LEU A 244 9.63 -15.65 7.32
C LEU A 244 8.86 -16.86 6.77
N ASN A 245 9.30 -17.40 5.64
CA ASN A 245 8.65 -18.59 5.06
C ASN A 245 8.76 -19.82 5.98
N ASN A 246 9.90 -20.00 6.63
CA ASN A 246 10.07 -21.07 7.62
C ASN A 246 9.16 -20.87 8.84
N TYR A 247 9.06 -19.63 9.34
CA TYR A 247 8.20 -19.28 10.46
C TYR A 247 6.71 -19.49 10.14
N TYR A 248 6.27 -19.06 8.96
CA TYR A 248 4.89 -19.14 8.48
C TYR A 248 4.58 -20.37 7.61
N LYS A 249 5.38 -21.45 7.69
CA LYS A 249 5.18 -22.64 6.85
C LYS A 249 3.78 -23.26 6.94
N ASN A 250 3.13 -23.15 8.10
CA ASN A 250 1.79 -23.68 8.36
C ASN A 250 0.68 -22.61 8.23
N LEU A 251 1.01 -21.39 7.83
CA LEU A 251 0.02 -20.36 7.57
C LEU A 251 -0.60 -20.56 6.19
N ILE A 252 -1.91 -20.77 6.15
CA ILE A 252 -2.64 -21.12 4.91
C ILE A 252 -2.53 -19.99 3.88
N ASN A 253 -2.68 -18.73 4.31
CA ASN A 253 -2.64 -17.56 3.42
C ASN A 253 -1.32 -16.78 3.57
N ASN A 254 -0.17 -17.45 3.42
CA ASN A 254 1.12 -16.76 3.39
C ASN A 254 1.34 -16.16 2.00
N CYS A 255 1.12 -14.86 1.88
CA CYS A 255 1.26 -14.11 0.62
C CYS A 255 2.50 -13.22 0.55
N LEU A 256 3.44 -13.33 1.53
CA LEU A 256 4.66 -12.52 1.55
C LEU A 256 5.59 -12.89 0.40
N THR A 257 6.16 -11.87 -0.23
CA THR A 257 7.19 -12.00 -1.26
C THR A 257 8.36 -11.07 -0.95
N LYS A 258 9.54 -11.35 -1.52
CA LYS A 258 10.72 -10.46 -1.39
C LYS A 258 10.41 -9.03 -1.81
N SER A 259 9.61 -8.84 -2.87
CA SER A 259 9.19 -7.53 -3.35
C SER A 259 8.32 -6.80 -2.33
N LYS A 260 7.32 -7.47 -1.74
CA LYS A 260 6.45 -6.89 -0.72
C LYS A 260 7.23 -6.47 0.52
N ILE A 261 8.13 -7.32 1.02
CA ILE A 261 9.01 -6.99 2.15
C ILE A 261 9.87 -5.75 1.84
N SER A 262 10.46 -5.70 0.65
CA SER A 262 11.23 -4.52 0.21
C SER A 262 10.37 -3.25 0.13
N CYS A 263 9.12 -3.36 -0.35
CA CYS A 263 8.19 -2.24 -0.43
C CYS A 263 7.81 -1.70 0.96
N ILE A 264 7.60 -2.57 1.96
CA ILE A 264 7.30 -2.18 3.34
C ILE A 264 8.44 -1.33 3.90
N PHE A 265 9.69 -1.82 3.83
CA PHE A 265 10.85 -1.07 4.34
C PHE A 265 11.11 0.25 3.60
N ARG A 266 10.70 0.36 2.35
CA ARG A 266 10.79 1.60 1.56
C ARG A 266 9.59 2.53 1.75
N ASN A 267 8.62 2.13 2.56
CA ASN A 267 7.37 2.84 2.78
C ASN A 267 6.59 3.12 1.46
N LEU A 268 6.64 2.16 0.55
CA LEU A 268 5.91 2.14 -0.72
C LEU A 268 4.54 1.46 -0.54
N HIS A 269 3.99 0.89 -1.61
CA HIS A 269 2.74 0.14 -1.53
C HIS A 269 2.88 -1.10 -0.65
N PHE A 270 1.98 -1.24 0.31
CA PHE A 270 1.90 -2.39 1.22
C PHE A 270 0.44 -2.71 1.55
N ASN A 271 0.18 -3.97 1.91
CA ASN A 271 -1.09 -4.38 2.49
C ASN A 271 -0.92 -4.43 4.02
N PRO A 272 -1.92 -4.04 4.83
CA PRO A 272 -1.87 -4.20 6.29
C PRO A 272 -1.51 -5.60 6.75
N TYR A 273 -2.03 -6.63 6.10
CA TYR A 273 -1.72 -8.03 6.42
C TYR A 273 -0.23 -8.35 6.27
N ASP A 274 0.43 -7.87 5.20
CA ASP A 274 1.87 -8.08 5.00
C ASP A 274 2.71 -7.43 6.13
N ILE A 275 2.28 -6.26 6.62
CA ILE A 275 2.92 -5.58 7.76
C ILE A 275 2.72 -6.37 9.05
N ILE A 276 1.50 -6.89 9.28
CA ILE A 276 1.17 -7.70 10.45
C ILE A 276 2.07 -8.92 10.51
N LEU A 277 2.23 -9.65 9.41
CA LEU A 277 3.09 -10.82 9.38
C LEU A 277 4.55 -10.48 9.71
N LEU A 278 5.08 -9.38 9.16
CA LEU A 278 6.45 -8.96 9.46
C LEU A 278 6.60 -8.53 10.93
N ALA A 279 5.63 -7.79 11.47
CA ALA A 279 5.64 -7.34 12.86
C ALA A 279 5.53 -8.51 13.86
N MET A 280 4.70 -9.49 13.58
CA MET A 280 4.57 -10.69 14.42
C MET A 280 5.86 -11.52 14.41
N PHE A 281 6.49 -11.65 13.26
CA PHE A 281 7.79 -12.32 13.13
C PHE A 281 8.85 -11.66 14.03
N GLU A 282 8.88 -10.33 14.06
CA GLU A 282 9.76 -9.53 14.93
C GLU A 282 9.23 -9.41 16.38
N LYS A 283 8.21 -10.20 16.75
CA LYS A 283 7.60 -10.23 18.10
C LYS A 283 7.09 -8.86 18.57
N ILE A 284 6.75 -7.98 17.66
CA ILE A 284 6.14 -6.69 17.96
C ILE A 284 4.69 -6.91 18.38
N LYS A 285 4.28 -6.35 19.51
CA LYS A 285 2.89 -6.44 19.97
C LYS A 285 1.95 -5.58 19.11
N SER A 286 0.72 -6.05 18.87
CA SER A 286 -0.30 -5.33 18.10
C SER A 286 -0.54 -3.89 18.59
N ASN A 287 -0.47 -3.65 19.89
CA ASN A 287 -0.66 -2.32 20.49
C ASN A 287 0.47 -1.33 20.15
N ASN A 288 1.64 -1.82 19.75
CA ASN A 288 2.78 -0.98 19.34
C ASN A 288 2.73 -0.62 17.86
N LEU A 289 1.87 -1.28 17.08
CA LEU A 289 1.61 -0.94 15.69
C LEU A 289 0.47 0.07 15.62
N CYS A 290 0.81 1.32 15.43
CA CYS A 290 -0.12 2.45 15.51
C CYS A 290 0.17 3.49 14.42
N ASN A 291 -0.61 4.55 14.40
CA ASN A 291 -0.46 5.65 13.48
C ASN A 291 0.92 6.30 13.60
N PHE A 292 1.49 6.69 12.49
CA PHE A 292 2.81 7.29 12.39
C PHE A 292 2.70 8.81 12.21
N GLU A 293 3.67 9.56 12.73
CA GLU A 293 3.63 11.03 12.62
C GLU A 293 3.73 11.52 11.18
N GLY A 294 4.42 10.76 10.34
CA GLY A 294 4.73 11.17 8.97
C GLY A 294 5.91 12.14 8.91
N LYS A 295 6.46 12.29 7.73
CA LYS A 295 7.54 13.28 7.51
C LYS A 295 6.98 14.68 7.62
N LYS A 296 7.56 15.52 8.46
CA LYS A 296 7.34 16.97 8.37
C LYS A 296 7.80 17.40 6.97
N ARG A 297 6.89 17.95 6.18
CA ARG A 297 7.28 18.60 4.91
C ARG A 297 8.01 19.87 5.26
N LEU A 298 9.33 19.85 5.21
CA LEU A 298 10.11 21.06 5.19
C LEU A 298 9.70 21.88 3.95
N THR A 299 9.63 23.19 4.08
CA THR A 299 9.47 24.06 2.90
C THR A 299 10.62 23.78 1.93
N THR A 300 10.42 24.04 0.66
CA THR A 300 11.42 23.67 -0.37
C THR A 300 12.79 24.29 -0.09
N LYS A 301 12.85 25.55 0.40
CA LYS A 301 14.10 26.22 0.76
C LYS A 301 14.73 25.65 2.03
N GLU A 302 13.91 25.34 3.03
CA GLU A 302 14.38 24.72 4.28
C GLU A 302 14.95 23.32 4.03
N SER A 303 14.27 22.51 3.23
CA SER A 303 14.77 21.18 2.89
C SER A 303 16.08 21.24 2.09
N ASP A 304 16.20 22.15 1.12
CA ASP A 304 17.42 22.30 0.34
C ASP A 304 18.60 22.78 1.19
N ASN A 305 18.36 23.68 2.15
CA ASN A 305 19.39 24.12 3.10
C ASN A 305 19.84 22.98 4.04
N VAL A 306 18.87 22.22 4.58
CA VAL A 306 19.19 21.06 5.45
C VAL A 306 19.99 20.00 4.67
N ILE A 307 19.60 19.72 3.42
CA ILE A 307 20.29 18.79 2.52
C ILE A 307 21.75 19.24 2.30
N LYS A 308 21.96 20.53 2.02
CA LYS A 308 23.32 21.10 1.84
C LYS A 308 24.16 21.03 3.10
N GLN A 309 23.56 21.35 4.26
CA GLN A 309 24.25 21.26 5.55
C GLN A 309 24.66 19.83 5.88
N MET A 310 23.79 18.85 5.68
CA MET A 310 24.10 17.44 5.90
C MET A 310 25.23 16.96 4.98
N TYR A 311 25.24 17.40 3.72
CA TYR A 311 26.32 17.05 2.81
C TYR A 311 27.65 17.68 3.25
N LEU A 312 27.63 18.94 3.68
CA LEU A 312 28.80 19.62 4.21
C LEU A 312 29.32 19.03 5.53
N SER A 313 28.43 18.41 6.33
CA SER A 313 28.80 17.68 7.55
C SER A 313 29.36 16.26 7.30
N GLY A 314 29.43 15.84 6.03
CA GLY A 314 30.04 14.57 5.64
C GLY A 314 29.04 13.43 5.30
N ASP A 315 27.74 13.70 5.32
CA ASP A 315 26.75 12.71 4.90
C ASP A 315 26.83 12.43 3.38
N SER A 316 26.79 11.17 3.00
CA SER A 316 26.80 10.81 1.58
C SER A 316 25.47 11.17 0.90
N ILE A 317 25.51 11.48 -0.41
CA ILE A 317 24.31 11.73 -1.22
C ILE A 317 23.28 10.59 -1.10
N LEU A 318 23.74 9.35 -0.98
CA LEU A 318 22.89 8.19 -0.79
C LEU A 318 22.23 8.15 0.60
N SER A 319 22.96 8.51 1.64
CA SER A 319 22.45 8.63 3.01
C SER A 319 21.35 9.69 3.07
N ILE A 320 21.62 10.88 2.53
CA ILE A 320 20.67 12.00 2.46
C ILE A 320 19.44 11.63 1.63
N SER A 321 19.65 10.96 0.47
CA SER A 321 18.58 10.47 -0.39
C SER A 321 17.62 9.55 0.35
N ARG A 322 18.15 8.65 1.19
CA ARG A 322 17.35 7.74 2.02
C ARG A 322 16.60 8.50 3.11
N LYS A 323 17.27 9.42 3.81
CA LYS A 323 16.68 10.20 4.91
C LYS A 323 15.51 11.05 4.45
N PHE A 324 15.62 11.68 3.28
CA PHE A 324 14.57 12.53 2.73
C PHE A 324 13.60 11.80 1.77
N ASN A 325 13.87 10.53 1.47
CA ASN A 325 13.16 9.76 0.45
C ASN A 325 13.07 10.51 -0.92
N ILE A 326 14.16 11.16 -1.29
CA ILE A 326 14.32 11.91 -2.54
C ILE A 326 15.36 11.18 -3.39
N HIS A 327 15.10 11.05 -4.69
CA HIS A 327 16.02 10.36 -5.58
C HIS A 327 17.43 11.02 -5.54
N HIS A 328 18.48 10.22 -5.45
CA HIS A 328 19.86 10.69 -5.28
C HIS A 328 20.32 11.72 -6.34
N ALA A 329 19.80 11.62 -7.58
CA ALA A 329 20.10 12.63 -8.61
C ALA A 329 19.53 14.02 -8.27
N ILE A 330 18.39 14.09 -7.57
CA ILE A 330 17.81 15.36 -7.12
C ILE A 330 18.65 15.94 -5.99
N ILE A 331 19.06 15.10 -5.02
CA ILE A 331 19.96 15.51 -3.94
C ILE A 331 21.27 16.05 -4.53
N SER A 332 21.87 15.34 -5.48
CA SER A 332 23.08 15.81 -6.19
C SER A 332 22.90 17.17 -6.84
N ASN A 333 21.75 17.41 -7.47
CA ASN A 333 21.45 18.71 -8.10
C ASN A 333 21.28 19.83 -7.08
N ILE A 334 20.66 19.54 -5.92
CA ILE A 334 20.50 20.50 -4.82
C ILE A 334 21.88 20.88 -4.25
N VAL A 335 22.72 19.90 -3.98
CA VAL A 335 24.08 20.08 -3.43
C VAL A 335 24.94 20.88 -4.39
N ASN A 336 24.90 20.57 -5.67
CA ASN A 336 25.71 21.22 -6.72
C ASN A 336 25.16 22.58 -7.18
N GLY A 337 24.05 23.07 -6.61
CA GLY A 337 23.44 24.34 -7.00
C GLY A 337 22.83 24.38 -8.41
N VAL A 338 22.64 23.21 -9.05
CA VAL A 338 22.13 23.10 -10.43
C VAL A 338 20.58 23.13 -10.47
N TYR A 339 19.93 23.18 -9.32
CA TYR A 339 18.49 23.06 -9.19
C TYR A 339 17.84 24.38 -8.73
N ASP A 340 17.49 25.24 -9.68
CA ASP A 340 16.55 26.33 -9.49
C ASP A 340 15.14 25.80 -9.61
N LYS A 341 14.41 25.65 -8.48
CA LYS A 341 12.99 25.35 -8.52
C LYS A 341 12.20 26.61 -8.89
N PRO A 342 11.41 26.57 -9.95
CA PRO A 342 10.46 27.65 -10.18
C PRO A 342 9.45 27.68 -9.03
N THR A 343 9.41 28.80 -8.31
CA THR A 343 8.37 29.15 -7.37
C THR A 343 7.02 29.17 -8.11
N ASN A 344 6.07 28.35 -7.68
CA ASN A 344 4.68 28.33 -8.14
C ASN A 344 4.37 27.79 -9.55
N LYS A 345 4.71 26.53 -9.84
CA LYS A 345 3.88 25.72 -10.76
C LYS A 345 3.83 24.28 -10.28
N LYS A 346 2.62 23.66 -10.27
CA LYS A 346 2.43 22.23 -10.12
C LYS A 346 3.37 21.55 -11.12
N SER A 347 4.56 21.16 -10.71
CA SER A 347 5.51 20.52 -11.57
C SER A 347 5.10 19.07 -11.73
N SER A 348 4.46 18.74 -12.84
CA SER A 348 4.71 17.42 -13.41
C SER A 348 6.23 17.32 -13.51
N TYR A 349 6.83 16.35 -12.83
CA TYR A 349 8.23 15.99 -12.97
C TYR A 349 8.45 15.46 -14.40
N ARG A 350 8.49 16.34 -15.38
CA ARG A 350 9.09 16.05 -16.67
C ARG A 350 10.58 16.15 -16.45
N CYS A 351 11.27 15.01 -16.36
CA CYS A 351 12.71 14.95 -16.56
C CYS A 351 13.03 15.88 -17.73
N LYS A 352 13.91 16.87 -17.51
CA LYS A 352 14.45 17.65 -18.65
C LYS A 352 14.80 16.65 -19.72
N LYS A 353 14.16 16.73 -20.89
CA LYS A 353 14.59 15.94 -22.05
C LYS A 353 16.08 16.23 -22.22
N TRP A 354 16.87 15.17 -22.20
CA TRP A 354 18.30 15.28 -22.49
C TRP A 354 18.43 15.93 -23.86
N ASP A 355 19.11 17.05 -23.91
CA ASP A 355 19.45 17.67 -25.18
C ASP A 355 20.56 16.84 -25.82
N TRP A 356 20.15 15.84 -26.58
CA TRP A 356 21.06 14.90 -27.23
C TRP A 356 21.97 15.57 -28.22
N ASN A 357 21.57 16.69 -28.86
CA ASN A 357 22.40 17.43 -29.78
C ASN A 357 23.57 18.08 -29.04
N LYS A 358 23.31 18.74 -27.91
CA LYS A 358 24.36 19.33 -27.07
C LYS A 358 25.32 18.29 -26.51
N ILE A 359 24.79 17.12 -26.15
CA ILE A 359 25.60 16.00 -25.62
C ILE A 359 26.45 15.41 -26.76
N ASP A 360 25.89 15.28 -27.96
CA ASP A 360 26.62 14.77 -29.13
C ASP A 360 27.80 15.70 -29.47
N ASP A 361 27.58 17.03 -29.51
CA ASP A 361 28.62 18.01 -29.74
C ASP A 361 29.74 17.93 -28.68
N LEU A 362 29.40 17.86 -27.41
CA LEU A 362 30.39 17.69 -26.33
C LEU A 362 31.20 16.40 -26.48
N LYS A 363 30.53 15.29 -26.80
CA LYS A 363 31.20 13.99 -26.97
C LYS A 363 32.03 13.92 -28.25
N CYS A 364 31.68 14.68 -29.26
CA CYS A 364 32.54 14.86 -30.45
C CYS A 364 33.84 15.59 -30.10
N VAL A 365 33.79 16.64 -29.27
CA VAL A 365 35.01 17.34 -28.82
C VAL A 365 35.90 16.41 -27.98
N GLU A 366 35.31 15.68 -27.01
CA GLU A 366 36.06 14.69 -26.23
C GLU A 366 36.72 13.62 -27.14
N PHE A 367 36.02 13.19 -28.20
CA PHE A 367 36.57 12.21 -29.13
C PHE A 367 37.72 12.78 -29.99
N GLU A 368 37.68 14.06 -30.37
CA GLU A 368 38.81 14.71 -31.04
C GLU A 368 40.06 14.75 -30.15
N GLU A 369 39.91 14.97 -28.83
CA GLU A 369 41.05 14.89 -27.91
C GLU A 369 41.62 13.46 -27.82
N ILE A 370 40.74 12.45 -27.80
CA ILE A 370 41.16 11.04 -27.83
C ILE A 370 41.89 10.72 -29.15
N LYS A 371 41.44 11.23 -30.30
CA LYS A 371 42.12 11.07 -31.58
C LYS A 371 43.56 11.64 -31.57
N LYS A 372 43.74 12.84 -30.99
CA LYS A 372 45.07 13.47 -30.86
C LYS A 372 46.03 12.64 -30.01
N THR A 373 45.52 11.92 -28.98
CA THR A 373 46.33 11.04 -28.17
C THR A 373 46.66 9.72 -28.86
N LEU A 374 45.72 9.18 -29.66
CA LEU A 374 45.88 7.93 -30.39
C LEU A 374 46.72 8.10 -31.68
N SER A 375 46.75 9.30 -32.29
CA SER A 375 47.55 9.57 -33.51
C SER A 375 49.07 9.56 -33.26
N LYS A 376 49.52 9.48 -32.02
CA LYS A 376 50.93 9.26 -31.65
C LYS A 376 51.37 7.79 -31.69
N SER A 377 50.43 6.86 -31.94
CA SER A 377 50.65 5.43 -32.10
C SER A 377 50.17 4.95 -33.44
N PRO A 378 50.55 3.76 -33.98
CA PRO A 378 50.00 3.24 -35.23
C PRO A 378 48.48 3.25 -35.17
N LYS A 379 47.84 3.67 -36.27
CA LYS A 379 46.36 3.85 -36.35
C LYS A 379 45.64 2.64 -35.78
N VAL A 380 44.90 2.84 -34.71
CA VAL A 380 44.20 1.79 -33.97
C VAL A 380 42.73 1.82 -34.35
N PHE A 381 42.21 0.68 -34.83
CA PHE A 381 40.77 0.49 -35.03
C PHE A 381 40.03 0.53 -33.68
N LEU A 382 39.02 1.36 -33.56
CA LEU A 382 38.20 1.48 -32.34
C LEU A 382 36.83 0.82 -32.51
N THR A 383 36.55 -0.15 -31.68
CA THR A 383 35.21 -0.72 -31.61
C THR A 383 34.25 0.24 -30.89
N LYS A 384 32.93 0.07 -31.14
CA LYS A 384 31.88 0.83 -30.40
C LYS A 384 32.00 0.72 -28.91
N LYS A 385 32.37 -0.47 -28.37
CA LYS A 385 32.54 -0.73 -26.93
C LYS A 385 33.72 0.05 -26.37
N GLU A 386 34.85 0.06 -27.07
CA GLU A 386 36.05 0.79 -26.63
C GLU A 386 35.82 2.29 -26.65
N LEU A 387 35.14 2.83 -27.69
CA LEU A 387 34.75 4.23 -27.72
C LEU A 387 33.85 4.58 -26.52
N CYS A 388 32.83 3.77 -26.24
CA CYS A 388 31.94 4.00 -25.13
C CYS A 388 32.66 3.96 -23.79
N LEU A 389 33.63 3.06 -23.58
CA LEU A 389 34.46 3.01 -22.40
C LEU A 389 35.32 4.28 -22.24
N LYS A 390 36.02 4.71 -23.31
CA LYS A 390 36.87 5.90 -23.30
C LYS A 390 36.09 7.19 -23.04
N LEU A 391 34.84 7.28 -23.53
CA LEU A 391 33.97 8.44 -23.36
C LEU A 391 33.01 8.32 -22.13
N ASN A 392 33.17 7.29 -21.30
CA ASN A 392 32.30 7.00 -20.18
C ASN A 392 30.80 6.99 -20.57
N LEU A 393 30.48 6.34 -21.66
CA LEU A 393 29.14 6.21 -22.21
C LEU A 393 28.63 4.77 -22.08
N LYS A 394 27.31 4.60 -21.85
CA LYS A 394 26.67 3.28 -22.02
C LYS A 394 26.35 3.01 -23.48
N ASP A 395 26.64 1.82 -24.00
CA ASP A 395 26.43 1.43 -25.42
C ASP A 395 25.05 1.82 -25.96
N LYS A 396 24.00 1.66 -25.15
CA LYS A 396 22.63 2.01 -25.52
C LYS A 396 22.44 3.52 -25.78
N LYS A 397 23.31 4.39 -25.24
CA LYS A 397 23.21 5.85 -25.42
C LYS A 397 23.87 6.31 -26.73
N LEU A 398 24.82 5.55 -27.25
CA LEU A 398 25.48 5.86 -28.51
C LEU A 398 24.51 5.97 -29.71
N ARG A 399 23.36 5.27 -29.65
CA ARG A 399 22.33 5.38 -30.69
C ARG A 399 21.78 6.80 -30.88
N ASN A 400 21.80 7.62 -29.83
CA ASN A 400 21.27 8.97 -29.78
C ASN A 400 22.33 10.04 -30.14
N LEU A 401 23.55 9.63 -30.54
CA LEU A 401 24.69 10.48 -30.85
C LEU A 401 25.14 10.24 -32.30
N PRO A 402 24.41 10.79 -33.29
CA PRO A 402 24.65 10.52 -34.69
C PRO A 402 25.99 11.10 -35.19
N LYS A 403 26.41 12.30 -34.74
CA LYS A 403 27.66 12.96 -35.12
C LYS A 403 28.87 12.15 -34.62
N LEU A 404 28.86 11.74 -33.36
CA LEU A 404 29.89 10.90 -32.77
C LEU A 404 30.04 9.56 -33.52
N LYS A 405 28.93 8.95 -33.93
CA LYS A 405 28.97 7.74 -34.77
C LYS A 405 29.58 7.95 -36.13
N ALA A 406 29.30 9.07 -36.76
CA ALA A 406 29.91 9.44 -38.07
C ALA A 406 31.41 9.57 -37.92
N MET A 407 31.89 10.32 -36.92
CA MET A 407 33.30 10.50 -36.62
C MET A 407 34.03 9.17 -36.35
N LEU A 408 33.40 8.23 -35.61
CA LEU A 408 33.97 6.90 -35.40
C LEU A 408 34.10 6.10 -36.70
N ARG A 409 33.12 6.22 -37.59
CA ARG A 409 33.17 5.54 -38.90
C ARG A 409 34.28 6.08 -39.78
N GLU A 410 34.47 7.40 -39.82
CA GLU A 410 35.55 8.07 -40.55
C GLU A 410 36.91 7.67 -40.01
N TRP A 411 37.13 7.73 -38.70
CA TRP A 411 38.34 7.27 -38.04
C TRP A 411 38.71 5.82 -38.42
N ASN A 412 37.73 4.93 -38.38
CA ASN A 412 37.97 3.51 -38.68
C ASN A 412 38.20 3.27 -40.19
N LYS A 413 37.67 4.12 -41.09
CA LYS A 413 37.99 4.08 -42.54
C LYS A 413 39.42 4.53 -42.84
N GLU A 414 39.92 5.50 -42.09
CA GLU A 414 41.30 5.97 -42.23
C GLU A 414 42.32 5.03 -41.54
N SER A 415 41.85 4.06 -40.76
CA SER A 415 42.67 3.11 -40.05
C SER A 415 42.84 1.77 -40.77
N VAL A 416 42.14 1.57 -41.89
CA VAL A 416 42.27 0.45 -42.83
C VAL A 416 43.15 0.91 -44.01
#